data_285462eb19d55fa5491d5b3f9e2e01bf
#
_entry.id   285462eb19d55fa5491d5b3f9e2e01bf
#
_cell.length_a   1.000
_cell.length_b   1.000
_cell.length_c   1.000
_cell.angle_alpha   90.00
_cell.angle_beta   90.00
_cell.angle_gamma   90.00
#
_symmetry.space_group_name_H-M   'P 1'
#
loop_
_entity.id
_entity.type
_entity.pdbx_description
1 polymer ?
#
loop_
_entity_poly.entity_id
_entity_poly.type
_entity_poly.pdbx_seq_one_letter_code
_entity_poly.pdbx_strand_id
1 'polypeptide(L)'
;MSKRILILIFSFLIGCVNLESKDLVLVENTDLADDSPKVVEVTIDSEPFDLWERIRDDLTLTIPETYADTDRYRNRFVNNQHAVNRLSKSGQRYLFHTVKRAEELGVPIELALLPFVESEFDPYAQSLYGATGIWQFMPATGREWGLKTNWWYDGKRDVIASTEAALNFLKYLHQKFDNDWLLAIAA
;
A
#
# COMPACT_ATOMS: atom_id res chain seq x y z
N MET A 1 1.43 -12.92 -13.71
CA MET A 1 0.51 -12.55 -12.58
C MET A 1 -0.91 -12.44 -13.12
N SER A 2 -1.90 -12.89 -12.39
CA SER A 2 -3.23 -13.16 -12.94
C SER A 2 -4.16 -11.96 -12.84
N LYS A 3 -5.04 -11.73 -13.84
CA LYS A 3 -6.20 -10.81 -13.83
C LYS A 3 -7.05 -10.87 -12.54
N ARG A 4 -6.84 -11.91 -11.71
CA ARG A 4 -7.48 -12.12 -10.41
C ARG A 4 -7.04 -11.13 -9.34
N ILE A 5 -5.85 -10.54 -9.46
CA ILE A 5 -5.25 -9.62 -8.47
C ILE A 5 -5.97 -8.27 -8.48
N LEU A 6 -6.24 -7.73 -9.65
CA LEU A 6 -6.90 -6.43 -9.80
C LEU A 6 -8.33 -6.42 -9.20
N ILE A 7 -9.05 -7.51 -9.38
CA ILE A 7 -10.42 -7.69 -8.88
C ILE A 7 -10.45 -7.71 -7.35
N LEU A 8 -9.44 -8.30 -6.71
CA LEU A 8 -9.33 -8.39 -5.26
C LEU A 8 -9.10 -7.02 -4.60
N ILE A 9 -8.31 -6.15 -5.21
CA ILE A 9 -8.02 -4.81 -4.70
C ILE A 9 -9.30 -3.98 -4.65
N PHE A 10 -10.09 -4.01 -5.70
CA PHE A 10 -11.32 -3.19 -5.81
C PHE A 10 -12.43 -3.65 -4.88
N SER A 11 -12.48 -4.94 -4.56
CA SER A 11 -13.50 -5.49 -3.65
C SER A 11 -13.22 -5.14 -2.18
N PHE A 12 -11.98 -4.82 -1.82
CA PHE A 12 -11.55 -4.53 -0.46
C PHE A 12 -11.99 -3.13 0.02
N LEU A 13 -12.14 -2.17 -0.89
CA LEU A 13 -12.41 -0.76 -0.59
C LEU A 13 -13.84 -0.47 -0.06
N ILE A 14 -14.74 -1.45 -0.12
CA ILE A 14 -16.17 -1.25 0.23
C ILE A 14 -16.48 -1.49 1.72
N GLY A 15 -15.53 -2.02 2.50
CA GLY A 15 -15.77 -2.48 3.88
C GLY A 15 -14.88 -1.86 4.96
N CYS A 16 -14.72 -0.54 5.04
CA CYS A 16 -13.80 0.08 6.00
C CYS A 16 -14.34 0.29 7.41
N VAL A 17 -13.47 -0.02 8.37
CA VAL A 17 -13.62 0.16 9.82
C VAL A 17 -13.03 1.50 10.25
N ASN A 18 -13.73 2.26 11.09
CA ASN A 18 -13.22 3.45 11.76
C ASN A 18 -12.10 3.07 12.75
N LEU A 19 -10.93 3.71 12.59
CA LEU A 19 -9.82 3.64 13.54
C LEU A 19 -9.68 5.03 14.21
N GLU A 20 -9.88 5.07 15.52
CA GLU A 20 -9.63 6.27 16.33
C GLU A 20 -8.13 6.58 16.39
N SER A 21 -7.76 7.81 16.04
CA SER A 21 -6.40 8.33 16.16
C SER A 21 -6.15 8.89 17.57
N LYS A 22 -4.98 8.59 18.16
CA LYS A 22 -4.51 9.20 19.41
C LYS A 22 -3.60 10.39 19.09
N ASP A 23 -3.86 11.48 19.80
CA ASP A 23 -3.20 12.78 19.66
C ASP A 23 -1.69 12.71 19.92
N LEU A 24 -0.89 13.30 19.02
CA LEU A 24 0.55 13.52 19.16
C LEU A 24 0.78 14.96 19.64
N VAL A 25 1.39 15.11 20.81
CA VAL A 25 1.81 16.41 21.35
C VAL A 25 3.24 16.69 20.90
N LEU A 26 3.44 17.75 20.11
CA LEU A 26 4.77 18.29 19.79
C LEU A 26 5.08 19.47 20.73
N VAL A 27 6.23 19.41 21.36
CA VAL A 27 6.77 20.51 22.20
C VAL A 27 7.83 21.25 21.40
N GLU A 28 7.59 22.50 21.05
CA GLU A 28 8.55 23.36 20.38
C GLU A 28 9.05 24.42 21.37
N ASN A 29 10.36 24.43 21.62
CA ASN A 29 11.03 25.44 22.47
C ASN A 29 11.49 26.61 21.61
N THR A 30 10.81 27.73 21.69
CA THR A 30 11.30 29.01 21.19
C THR A 30 11.40 30.01 22.33
N ASP A 31 12.63 30.55 22.50
CA ASP A 31 13.09 31.68 23.31
C ASP A 31 13.72 31.40 24.66
N LEU A 32 15.03 31.77 24.69
CA LEU A 32 16.01 31.65 25.76
C LEU A 32 15.87 32.70 26.88
N ALA A 33 14.68 33.17 27.25
CA ALA A 33 14.54 34.25 28.24
C ALA A 33 13.48 34.03 29.35
N ASP A 34 12.75 32.93 29.34
CA ASP A 34 11.79 32.63 30.42
C ASP A 34 11.85 31.12 30.74
N ASP A 35 12.28 30.82 31.99
CA ASP A 35 12.59 29.47 32.48
C ASP A 35 11.34 28.67 32.89
N SER A 36 10.18 29.03 32.39
CA SER A 36 8.94 28.24 32.54
C SER A 36 8.50 27.62 31.23
N PRO A 37 8.26 26.29 31.17
CA PRO A 37 7.76 25.64 29.95
C PRO A 37 6.36 26.15 29.63
N LYS A 38 6.24 27.00 28.62
CA LYS A 38 4.93 27.33 28.04
C LYS A 38 4.44 26.17 27.23
N VAL A 39 3.43 25.47 27.74
CA VAL A 39 2.68 24.50 26.97
C VAL A 39 1.84 25.30 25.98
N VAL A 40 2.25 25.32 24.72
CA VAL A 40 1.40 25.81 23.62
C VAL A 40 0.47 24.67 23.24
N GLU A 41 -0.77 24.80 23.63
CA GLU A 41 -1.83 23.89 23.19
C GLU A 41 -2.10 24.18 21.70
N VAL A 42 -1.45 23.42 20.83
CA VAL A 42 -1.74 23.45 19.40
C VAL A 42 -2.98 22.60 19.20
N THR A 43 -4.13 23.23 19.17
CA THR A 43 -5.36 22.61 18.66
C THR A 43 -5.19 22.38 17.18
N ILE A 44 -4.81 21.15 16.79
CA ILE A 44 -4.88 20.72 15.40
C ILE A 44 -6.35 20.45 15.15
N ASP A 45 -7.05 21.45 14.61
CA ASP A 45 -8.40 21.33 14.09
C ASP A 45 -8.33 20.63 12.72
N SER A 46 -7.83 19.39 12.74
CA SER A 46 -7.85 18.52 11.58
C SER A 46 -8.85 17.42 11.86
N GLU A 47 -9.89 17.34 11.04
CA GLU A 47 -10.71 16.13 10.92
C GLU A 47 -9.78 14.90 10.96
N PRO A 48 -10.16 13.83 11.68
CA PRO A 48 -9.32 12.64 11.75
C PRO A 48 -9.03 12.16 10.32
N PHE A 49 -7.75 12.12 9.96
CA PHE A 49 -7.31 11.71 8.63
C PHE A 49 -7.65 10.23 8.41
N ASP A 50 -8.73 9.95 7.67
CA ASP A 50 -9.07 8.60 7.25
C ASP A 50 -8.37 8.27 5.92
N LEU A 51 -7.28 7.49 6.02
CA LEU A 51 -6.53 7.04 4.86
C LEU A 51 -7.40 6.24 3.87
N TRP A 52 -8.40 5.51 4.36
CA TRP A 52 -9.29 4.73 3.49
C TRP A 52 -10.28 5.61 2.72
N GLU A 53 -10.74 6.70 3.32
CA GLU A 53 -11.56 7.70 2.64
C GLU A 53 -10.75 8.34 1.49
N ARG A 54 -9.54 8.78 1.78
CA ARG A 54 -8.63 9.31 0.75
C ARG A 54 -8.36 8.31 -0.37
N ILE A 55 -8.09 7.05 -0.06
CA ILE A 55 -7.90 6.00 -1.08
C ILE A 55 -9.15 5.86 -1.94
N ARG A 56 -10.36 5.90 -1.35
CA ARG A 56 -11.62 5.78 -2.10
C ARG A 56 -11.85 6.94 -3.06
N ASP A 57 -11.53 8.15 -2.62
CA ASP A 57 -11.74 9.37 -3.41
C ASP A 57 -10.79 9.49 -4.59
N ASP A 58 -9.58 8.95 -4.46
CA ASP A 58 -8.52 9.03 -5.47
C ASP A 58 -8.44 7.79 -6.39
N LEU A 59 -9.44 6.90 -6.38
CA LEU A 59 -9.49 5.76 -7.30
C LEU A 59 -9.66 6.23 -8.74
N THR A 60 -8.78 5.79 -9.62
CA THR A 60 -8.73 6.22 -11.04
C THR A 60 -8.87 5.09 -12.04
N LEU A 61 -8.60 3.84 -11.64
CA LEU A 61 -8.64 2.71 -12.56
C LEU A 61 -10.07 2.25 -12.83
N THR A 62 -10.49 2.33 -14.08
CA THR A 62 -11.77 1.79 -14.52
C THR A 62 -11.62 0.31 -14.85
N ILE A 63 -12.37 -0.55 -14.16
CA ILE A 63 -12.43 -1.99 -14.46
C ILE A 63 -13.63 -2.25 -15.35
N PRO A 64 -13.47 -2.94 -16.49
CA PRO A 64 -14.59 -3.33 -17.32
C PRO A 64 -15.58 -4.21 -16.53
N GLU A 65 -16.88 -3.91 -16.63
CA GLU A 65 -17.96 -4.57 -15.88
C GLU A 65 -18.13 -6.08 -16.21
N THR A 66 -17.49 -6.57 -17.27
CA THR A 66 -17.72 -7.89 -17.85
C THR A 66 -16.94 -9.04 -17.22
N TYR A 67 -16.28 -8.84 -16.09
CA TYR A 67 -15.61 -9.96 -15.43
C TYR A 67 -16.56 -10.72 -14.51
N ALA A 68 -17.12 -11.83 -15.02
CA ALA A 68 -18.03 -12.72 -14.28
C ALA A 68 -17.47 -13.23 -12.92
N ASP A 69 -16.15 -13.25 -12.77
CA ASP A 69 -15.49 -13.65 -11.53
C ASP A 69 -15.41 -12.53 -10.47
N THR A 70 -15.67 -11.27 -10.84
CA THR A 70 -15.55 -10.12 -9.92
C THR A 70 -16.47 -10.27 -8.71
N ASP A 71 -17.74 -10.62 -8.95
CA ASP A 71 -18.74 -10.80 -7.90
C ASP A 71 -18.38 -11.94 -6.93
N ARG A 72 -17.80 -13.00 -7.43
CA ARG A 72 -17.36 -14.13 -6.61
C ARG A 72 -16.26 -13.70 -5.63
N TYR A 73 -15.28 -12.93 -6.10
CA TYR A 73 -14.19 -12.45 -5.25
C TYR A 73 -14.69 -11.36 -4.29
N ARG A 74 -15.51 -10.42 -4.76
CA ARG A 74 -16.13 -9.39 -3.92
C ARG A 74 -16.91 -10.03 -2.77
N ASN A 75 -17.78 -10.99 -3.07
CA ASN A 75 -18.62 -11.65 -2.08
C ASN A 75 -17.79 -12.43 -1.03
N ARG A 76 -16.62 -12.93 -1.39
CA ARG A 76 -15.71 -13.60 -0.44
C ARG A 76 -15.20 -12.64 0.62
N PHE A 77 -14.95 -11.36 0.28
CA PHE A 77 -14.49 -10.35 1.23
C PHE A 77 -15.66 -9.69 1.96
N VAL A 78 -16.71 -9.25 1.26
CA VAL A 78 -17.88 -8.59 1.85
C VAL A 78 -18.53 -9.46 2.94
N ASN A 79 -18.58 -10.78 2.71
CA ASN A 79 -19.19 -11.72 3.65
C ASN A 79 -18.20 -12.29 4.70
N ASN A 80 -16.95 -11.84 4.72
CA ASN A 80 -15.92 -12.33 5.64
C ASN A 80 -15.24 -11.20 6.41
N GLN A 81 -15.94 -10.68 7.44
CA GLN A 81 -15.43 -9.59 8.27
C GLN A 81 -14.09 -9.93 8.94
N HIS A 82 -13.85 -11.20 9.29
CA HIS A 82 -12.56 -11.61 9.86
C HIS A 82 -11.40 -11.44 8.87
N ALA A 83 -11.61 -11.75 7.59
CA ALA A 83 -10.60 -11.54 6.56
C ALA A 83 -10.33 -10.04 6.36
N VAL A 84 -11.39 -9.21 6.30
CA VAL A 84 -11.26 -7.75 6.18
C VAL A 84 -10.49 -7.18 7.37
N ASN A 85 -10.84 -7.53 8.61
CA ASN A 85 -10.18 -7.05 9.81
C ASN A 85 -8.69 -7.48 9.85
N ARG A 86 -8.39 -8.72 9.46
CA ARG A 86 -7.01 -9.21 9.40
C ARG A 86 -6.19 -8.40 8.39
N LEU A 87 -6.71 -8.20 7.19
CA LEU A 87 -6.04 -7.43 6.14
C LEU A 87 -5.84 -5.96 6.53
N SER A 88 -6.87 -5.32 7.10
CA SER A 88 -6.75 -3.95 7.60
C SER A 88 -5.65 -3.84 8.66
N LYS A 89 -5.60 -4.78 9.59
CA LYS A 89 -4.56 -4.81 10.64
C LYS A 89 -3.15 -5.04 10.06
N SER A 90 -3.00 -5.92 9.07
CA SER A 90 -1.70 -6.21 8.47
C SER A 90 -1.16 -5.02 7.68
N GLY A 91 -2.02 -4.32 6.94
CA GLY A 91 -1.66 -3.12 6.18
C GLY A 91 -1.38 -1.89 7.05
N GLN A 92 -1.97 -1.79 8.24
CA GLN A 92 -1.96 -0.59 9.09
C GLN A 92 -0.58 0.05 9.26
N ARG A 93 0.48 -0.77 9.33
CA ARG A 93 1.86 -0.31 9.53
C ARG A 93 2.49 0.33 8.29
N TYR A 94 2.13 -0.14 7.10
CA TYR A 94 2.87 0.15 5.86
C TYR A 94 2.02 0.84 4.79
N LEU A 95 0.70 0.74 4.88
CA LEU A 95 -0.23 1.25 3.86
C LEU A 95 -0.05 2.75 3.59
N PHE A 96 0.10 3.55 4.66
CA PHE A 96 0.32 4.99 4.49
C PHE A 96 1.57 5.28 3.65
N HIS A 97 2.66 4.55 3.89
CA HIS A 97 3.89 4.71 3.13
C HIS A 97 3.72 4.32 1.65
N THR A 98 3.06 3.18 1.37
CA THR A 98 2.85 2.71 -0.01
C THR A 98 1.94 3.66 -0.79
N VAL A 99 0.87 4.14 -0.16
CA VAL A 99 -0.07 5.12 -0.74
C VAL A 99 0.63 6.43 -1.04
N LYS A 100 1.28 7.04 -0.03
CA LYS A 100 2.00 8.29 -0.20
C LYS A 100 3.04 8.20 -1.32
N ARG A 101 3.77 7.08 -1.40
CA ARG A 101 4.79 6.92 -2.43
C ARG A 101 4.19 6.73 -3.82
N ALA A 102 3.05 6.06 -3.95
CA ALA A 102 2.33 5.94 -5.22
C ALA A 102 1.89 7.31 -5.74
N GLU A 103 1.33 8.16 -4.88
CA GLU A 103 0.95 9.54 -5.22
C GLU A 103 2.15 10.36 -5.68
N GLU A 104 3.26 10.36 -4.93
CA GLU A 104 4.47 11.10 -5.27
C GLU A 104 5.06 10.70 -6.63
N LEU A 105 4.89 9.44 -7.02
CA LEU A 105 5.36 8.91 -8.31
C LEU A 105 4.31 9.05 -9.43
N GLY A 106 3.10 9.49 -9.13
CA GLY A 106 2.00 9.56 -10.11
C GLY A 106 1.55 8.18 -10.58
N VAL A 107 1.60 7.18 -9.68
CA VAL A 107 1.08 5.83 -9.91
C VAL A 107 -0.33 5.76 -9.33
N PRO A 108 -1.32 5.15 -10.03
CA PRO A 108 -2.66 4.98 -9.48
C PRO A 108 -2.64 4.39 -8.08
N ILE A 109 -3.44 4.98 -7.18
CA ILE A 109 -3.43 4.66 -5.75
C ILE A 109 -3.82 3.19 -5.49
N GLU A 110 -4.62 2.62 -6.37
CA GLU A 110 -5.02 1.20 -6.34
C GLU A 110 -3.82 0.26 -6.36
N LEU A 111 -2.73 0.66 -7.01
CA LEU A 111 -1.53 -0.17 -7.10
C LEU A 111 -0.76 -0.24 -5.78
N ALA A 112 -0.94 0.76 -4.91
CA ALA A 112 -0.41 0.71 -3.54
C ALA A 112 -1.07 -0.39 -2.68
N LEU A 113 -2.21 -0.93 -3.12
CA LEU A 113 -2.94 -2.00 -2.45
C LEU A 113 -2.53 -3.41 -2.91
N LEU A 114 -1.66 -3.54 -3.93
CA LEU A 114 -1.15 -4.84 -4.38
C LEU A 114 -0.55 -5.70 -3.26
N PRO A 115 0.18 -5.15 -2.28
CA PRO A 115 0.72 -5.93 -1.18
C PRO A 115 -0.32 -6.69 -0.35
N PHE A 116 -1.60 -6.24 -0.31
CA PHE A 116 -2.67 -7.01 0.34
C PHE A 116 -2.89 -8.36 -0.33
N VAL A 117 -2.77 -8.41 -1.64
CA VAL A 117 -3.01 -9.62 -2.43
C VAL A 117 -1.77 -10.48 -2.52
N GLU A 118 -0.60 -9.86 -2.59
CA GLU A 118 0.68 -10.53 -2.77
C GLU A 118 1.14 -11.24 -1.48
N SER A 119 0.98 -10.59 -0.32
CA SER A 119 1.56 -11.06 0.94
C SER A 119 0.76 -10.73 2.19
N GLU A 120 -0.42 -10.13 2.09
CA GLU A 120 -1.13 -9.51 3.21
C GLU A 120 -0.24 -8.47 3.96
N PHE A 121 0.64 -7.74 3.24
CA PHE A 121 1.64 -6.83 3.80
C PHE A 121 2.66 -7.50 4.74
N ASP A 122 2.93 -8.79 4.59
CA ASP A 122 3.95 -9.48 5.38
C ASP A 122 5.35 -9.30 4.73
N PRO A 123 6.29 -8.54 5.36
CA PRO A 123 7.63 -8.36 4.81
C PRO A 123 8.47 -9.65 4.83
N TYR A 124 8.05 -10.64 5.60
CA TYR A 124 8.74 -11.94 5.69
C TYR A 124 8.12 -13.01 4.80
N ALA A 125 7.03 -12.70 4.09
CA ALA A 125 6.40 -13.64 3.18
C ALA A 125 7.39 -14.16 2.14
N GLN A 126 7.34 -15.47 1.89
CA GLN A 126 8.14 -16.12 0.86
C GLN A 126 7.32 -17.22 0.19
N SER A 127 7.22 -17.14 -1.13
CA SER A 127 6.55 -18.18 -1.91
C SER A 127 7.44 -19.40 -2.14
N LEU A 128 6.82 -20.51 -2.55
CA LEU A 128 7.55 -21.74 -2.93
C LEU A 128 8.54 -21.52 -4.07
N TYR A 129 8.31 -20.51 -4.90
CA TYR A 129 9.17 -20.17 -6.05
C TYR A 129 10.19 -19.05 -5.73
N GLY A 130 10.29 -18.62 -4.46
CA GLY A 130 11.27 -17.64 -4.00
C GLY A 130 10.87 -16.17 -4.14
N ALA A 131 9.61 -15.87 -4.49
CA ALA A 131 9.10 -14.51 -4.40
C ALA A 131 9.07 -14.08 -2.93
N THR A 132 9.52 -12.84 -2.61
CA THR A 132 9.83 -12.43 -1.25
C THR A 132 9.34 -11.02 -0.95
N GLY A 133 8.92 -10.79 0.31
CA GLY A 133 8.55 -9.48 0.86
C GLY A 133 7.12 -9.05 0.51
N ILE A 134 6.74 -7.84 0.91
CA ILE A 134 5.35 -7.34 0.71
C ILE A 134 4.94 -7.29 -0.75
N TRP A 135 5.88 -7.07 -1.67
CA TRP A 135 5.67 -6.98 -3.12
C TRP A 135 5.95 -8.29 -3.88
N GLN A 136 6.31 -9.36 -3.18
CA GLN A 136 6.62 -10.66 -3.75
C GLN A 136 7.59 -10.61 -4.94
N PHE A 137 8.68 -9.84 -4.78
CA PHE A 137 9.72 -9.80 -5.80
C PHE A 137 10.41 -11.14 -5.99
N MET A 138 10.46 -11.60 -7.24
CA MET A 138 11.34 -12.70 -7.62
C MET A 138 12.82 -12.26 -7.50
N PRO A 139 13.75 -13.18 -7.15
CA PRO A 139 15.15 -12.81 -6.94
C PRO A 139 15.82 -12.13 -8.15
N ALA A 140 15.47 -12.54 -9.37
CA ALA A 140 16.02 -11.94 -10.60
C ALA A 140 15.50 -10.50 -10.77
N THR A 141 14.18 -10.32 -10.72
CA THR A 141 13.52 -9.03 -10.86
C THR A 141 13.95 -8.06 -9.76
N GLY A 142 14.06 -8.54 -8.51
CA GLY A 142 14.54 -7.71 -7.41
C GLY A 142 15.95 -7.15 -7.65
N ARG A 143 16.88 -7.97 -8.17
CA ARG A 143 18.22 -7.51 -8.52
C ARG A 143 18.20 -6.49 -9.67
N GLU A 144 17.41 -6.73 -10.68
CA GLU A 144 17.25 -5.83 -11.84
C GLU A 144 16.76 -4.45 -11.40
N TRP A 145 15.87 -4.41 -10.40
CA TRP A 145 15.33 -3.18 -9.84
C TRP A 145 16.07 -2.66 -8.61
N GLY A 146 17.34 -3.07 -8.43
CA GLY A 146 18.27 -2.50 -7.46
C GLY A 146 18.11 -2.99 -6.02
N LEU A 147 17.29 -4.02 -5.78
CA LEU A 147 17.11 -4.62 -4.44
C LEU A 147 18.32 -5.47 -4.10
N LYS A 148 19.21 -4.92 -3.26
CA LYS A 148 20.44 -5.59 -2.80
C LYS A 148 20.10 -6.73 -1.86
N THR A 149 20.83 -7.84 -1.98
CA THR A 149 20.73 -8.97 -1.07
C THR A 149 22.14 -9.43 -0.70
N ASN A 150 22.40 -9.61 0.58
CA ASN A 150 23.63 -10.19 1.12
C ASN A 150 23.27 -11.14 2.29
N TRP A 151 24.28 -11.64 3.04
CA TRP A 151 24.04 -12.64 4.07
C TRP A 151 23.19 -12.16 5.26
N TRP A 152 23.03 -10.85 5.48
CA TRP A 152 22.32 -10.26 6.61
C TRP A 152 21.23 -9.24 6.18
N TYR A 153 21.14 -8.87 4.93
CA TYR A 153 20.17 -7.93 4.39
C TYR A 153 19.54 -8.44 3.10
N ASP A 154 18.23 -8.35 3.01
CA ASP A 154 17.48 -8.64 1.79
C ASP A 154 16.53 -7.47 1.48
N GLY A 155 16.89 -6.66 0.48
CA GLY A 155 16.13 -5.48 0.07
C GLY A 155 14.69 -5.77 -0.38
N LYS A 156 14.38 -7.02 -0.74
CA LYS A 156 13.00 -7.41 -1.05
C LYS A 156 12.11 -7.43 0.19
N ARG A 157 12.69 -7.59 1.39
CA ARG A 157 12.01 -7.54 2.70
C ARG A 157 11.99 -6.14 3.30
N ASP A 158 12.83 -5.25 2.80
CA ASP A 158 12.83 -3.83 3.16
C ASP A 158 11.63 -3.15 2.51
N VAL A 159 10.67 -2.72 3.34
CA VAL A 159 9.40 -2.16 2.85
C VAL A 159 9.62 -0.88 2.05
N ILE A 160 10.57 -0.03 2.47
CA ILE A 160 10.84 1.25 1.79
C ILE A 160 11.52 0.98 0.45
N ALA A 161 12.59 0.19 0.45
CA ALA A 161 13.33 -0.13 -0.77
C ALA A 161 12.48 -0.90 -1.78
N SER A 162 11.71 -1.90 -1.31
CA SER A 162 10.87 -2.70 -2.20
C SER A 162 9.66 -1.93 -2.73
N THR A 163 9.09 -0.99 -1.98
CA THR A 163 8.02 -0.11 -2.47
C THR A 163 8.53 0.81 -3.59
N GLU A 164 9.68 1.43 -3.39
CA GLU A 164 10.32 2.24 -4.43
C GLU A 164 10.56 1.44 -5.72
N ALA A 165 11.14 0.26 -5.60
CA ALA A 165 11.40 -0.62 -6.73
C ALA A 165 10.11 -1.07 -7.44
N ALA A 166 9.07 -1.45 -6.68
CA ALA A 166 7.82 -1.95 -7.22
C ALA A 166 7.05 -0.88 -8.01
N LEU A 167 6.91 0.31 -7.44
CA LEU A 167 6.19 1.39 -8.10
C LEU A 167 6.91 1.89 -9.36
N ASN A 168 8.25 1.95 -9.34
CA ASN A 168 9.03 2.27 -10.53
C ASN A 168 8.95 1.16 -11.58
N PHE A 169 8.95 -0.10 -11.18
CA PHE A 169 8.74 -1.24 -12.09
C PHE A 169 7.38 -1.17 -12.76
N LEU A 170 6.31 -0.89 -12.00
CA LEU A 170 4.97 -0.73 -12.55
C LEU A 170 4.89 0.45 -13.53
N LYS A 171 5.54 1.59 -13.24
CA LYS A 171 5.65 2.71 -14.19
C LYS A 171 6.35 2.32 -15.47
N TYR A 172 7.45 1.58 -15.38
CA TYR A 172 8.15 1.06 -16.54
C TYR A 172 7.24 0.16 -17.38
N LEU A 173 6.52 -0.77 -16.75
CA LEU A 173 5.57 -1.63 -17.44
C LEU A 173 4.43 -0.85 -18.09
N HIS A 174 3.90 0.16 -17.40
CA HIS A 174 2.89 1.05 -17.96
C HIS A 174 3.37 1.71 -19.26
N GLN A 175 4.57 2.29 -19.26
CA GLN A 175 5.15 2.87 -20.47
C GLN A 175 5.39 1.83 -21.58
N LYS A 176 5.83 0.63 -21.20
CA LYS A 176 6.08 -0.48 -22.13
C LYS A 176 4.81 -1.02 -22.76
N PHE A 177 3.67 -0.91 -22.10
CA PHE A 177 2.36 -1.38 -22.55
C PHE A 177 1.45 -0.20 -22.97
N ASP A 178 1.99 0.74 -23.72
CA ASP A 178 1.26 1.85 -24.34
C ASP A 178 0.40 2.66 -23.35
N ASN A 179 0.88 2.84 -22.13
CA ASN A 179 0.22 3.50 -21.01
C ASN A 179 -1.07 2.80 -20.54
N ASP A 180 -1.12 1.49 -20.66
CA ASP A 180 -2.21 0.68 -20.11
C ASP A 180 -1.82 0.08 -18.74
N TRP A 181 -2.42 0.60 -17.67
CA TRP A 181 -2.19 0.11 -16.31
C TRP A 181 -2.69 -1.32 -16.10
N LEU A 182 -3.79 -1.72 -16.76
CA LEU A 182 -4.33 -3.06 -16.62
C LEU A 182 -3.39 -4.11 -17.24
N LEU A 183 -2.78 -3.78 -18.37
CA LEU A 183 -1.74 -4.61 -18.97
C LEU A 183 -0.46 -4.61 -18.14
N ALA A 184 -0.06 -3.47 -17.59
CA ALA A 184 1.11 -3.37 -16.71
C ALA A 184 1.00 -4.27 -15.46
N ILE A 185 -0.19 -4.34 -14.84
CA ILE A 185 -0.45 -5.20 -13.69
C ILE A 185 -0.50 -6.69 -14.08
N ALA A 186 -0.92 -6.98 -15.31
CA ALA A 186 -1.06 -8.35 -15.79
C ALA A 186 0.27 -8.98 -16.26
N ALA A 187 1.32 -8.18 -16.46
CA ALA A 187 2.63 -8.59 -16.96
C ALA A 187 3.51 -9.17 -15.86
#